data_1e0f7d5e58426b6e963288cf5f467e09
#
_entry.id   1e0f7d5e58426b6e963288cf5f467e09
#
_cell.length_a   1.000
_cell.length_b   1.000
_cell.length_c   1.000
_cell.angle_alpha   90.00
_cell.angle_beta   90.00
_cell.angle_gamma   90.00
#
_symmetry.space_group_name_H-M   'P 1'
#
loop_
_entity.id
_entity.type
_entity.pdbx_description
1 polymer ?
#
loop_
_entity_poly.entity_id
_entity_poly.type
_entity_poly.pdbx_seq_one_letter_code
_entity_poly.pdbx_strand_id
1 'polypeptide(L)'
;MRLLRYEGFRLTFEPELLTIKVFKKLHQRDKTKDKSKFLQELGYIYFFVDPRSDFQIYTDEEERHKKILEGIGVSETWKVDKDLREAIDYYAKFKPISALLLDDTRAMINGYRSKLRALTATMADLDVKETKDVGSIIKQIPSLVKDLDEAEKAITKEIVSNDRVRGNVEKSMYEDLVL
;
A
#
# COMPACT_ATOMS: atom_id res chain seq x y z
N MET A 1 12.99 8.30 -3.03
CA MET A 1 13.96 7.34 -3.62
C MET A 1 13.19 6.08 -3.97
N ARG A 2 13.29 5.58 -5.21
CA ARG A 2 12.50 4.44 -5.69
C ARG A 2 13.38 3.20 -5.64
N LEU A 3 13.29 2.42 -4.58
CA LEU A 3 14.12 1.23 -4.36
C LEU A 3 13.60 -0.01 -5.10
N LEU A 4 12.28 -0.09 -5.30
CA LEU A 4 11.60 -1.19 -5.97
C LEU A 4 10.78 -0.66 -7.14
N ARG A 5 10.76 -1.40 -8.26
CA ARG A 5 9.94 -1.13 -9.45
C ARG A 5 9.22 -2.39 -9.86
N TYR A 6 7.95 -2.26 -10.20
CA TYR A 6 7.15 -3.35 -10.74
C TYR A 6 6.63 -2.92 -12.11
N GLU A 7 7.18 -3.50 -13.16
CA GLU A 7 6.87 -3.14 -14.54
C GLU A 7 6.82 -4.41 -15.39
N GLY A 8 5.83 -4.53 -16.26
CA GLY A 8 5.68 -5.70 -17.14
C GLY A 8 5.62 -7.04 -16.39
N PHE A 9 4.93 -7.08 -15.26
CA PHE A 9 4.84 -8.25 -14.37
C PHE A 9 6.17 -8.72 -13.77
N ARG A 10 7.17 -7.86 -13.75
CA ARG A 10 8.48 -8.16 -13.16
C ARG A 10 8.80 -7.14 -12.06
N LEU A 11 9.24 -7.65 -10.93
CA LEU A 11 9.81 -6.83 -9.87
C LEU A 11 11.30 -6.69 -10.11
N THR A 12 11.77 -5.45 -10.14
CA THR A 12 13.19 -5.09 -10.17
C THR A 12 13.53 -4.23 -8.96
N PHE A 13 14.78 -4.23 -8.56
CA PHE A 13 15.25 -3.41 -7.45
C PHE A 13 16.55 -2.69 -7.84
N GLU A 14 16.75 -1.51 -7.27
CA GLU A 14 17.98 -0.75 -7.44
C GLU A 14 19.11 -1.39 -6.61
N PRO A 15 20.36 -1.46 -7.14
CA PRO A 15 21.50 -2.04 -6.41
C PRO A 15 21.73 -1.44 -5.03
N GLU A 16 21.38 -0.17 -4.84
CA GLU A 16 21.45 0.56 -3.57
C GLU A 16 20.61 -0.09 -2.47
N LEU A 17 19.56 -0.84 -2.82
CA LEU A 17 18.77 -1.60 -1.87
C LEU A 17 19.63 -2.53 -1.02
N LEU A 18 20.64 -3.16 -1.62
CA LEU A 18 21.53 -4.09 -0.94
C LEU A 18 22.56 -3.41 -0.01
N THR A 19 22.69 -2.08 -0.08
CA THR A 19 23.49 -1.31 0.88
C THR A 19 22.75 -1.13 2.21
N ILE A 20 21.43 -1.25 2.20
CA ILE A 20 20.55 -1.09 3.35
C ILE A 20 20.58 -2.39 4.16
N LYS A 21 20.94 -2.28 5.44
CA LYS A 21 21.20 -3.41 6.34
C LYS A 21 20.06 -4.44 6.38
N VAL A 22 18.80 -4.00 6.44
CA VAL A 22 17.64 -4.90 6.53
C VAL A 22 17.46 -5.73 5.26
N PHE A 23 17.58 -5.14 4.07
CA PHE A 23 17.47 -5.86 2.79
C PHE A 23 18.69 -6.73 2.52
N LYS A 24 19.89 -6.26 2.90
CA LYS A 24 21.10 -7.07 2.83
C LYS A 24 20.97 -8.35 3.64
N LYS A 25 20.38 -8.28 4.83
CA LYS A 25 20.11 -9.44 5.70
C LYS A 25 19.18 -10.45 5.02
N LEU A 26 18.07 -9.96 4.41
CA LEU A 26 17.15 -10.81 3.65
C LEU A 26 17.85 -11.50 2.48
N HIS A 27 18.67 -10.76 1.72
CA HIS A 27 19.43 -11.29 0.61
C HIS A 27 20.47 -12.35 1.05
N GLN A 28 21.17 -12.11 2.16
CA GLN A 28 22.21 -13.02 2.67
C GLN A 28 21.64 -14.33 3.25
N ARG A 29 20.42 -14.28 3.83
CA ARG A 29 19.76 -15.48 4.39
C ARG A 29 19.23 -16.41 3.30
N ASP A 30 18.93 -15.89 2.13
CA ASP A 30 18.53 -16.71 0.99
C ASP A 30 19.73 -17.47 0.44
N LYS A 31 19.69 -18.81 0.51
CA LYS A 31 20.74 -19.71 0.01
C LYS A 31 20.47 -20.23 -1.40
N THR A 32 19.32 -19.88 -1.99
CA THR A 32 19.00 -20.28 -3.35
C THR A 32 19.95 -19.60 -4.35
N LYS A 33 20.27 -20.29 -5.45
CA LYS A 33 21.22 -19.78 -6.45
C LYS A 33 20.69 -18.53 -7.16
N ASP A 34 19.41 -18.50 -7.40
CA ASP A 34 18.66 -17.44 -8.12
C ASP A 34 18.02 -16.40 -7.21
N LYS A 35 18.23 -16.52 -5.89
CA LYS A 35 17.63 -15.62 -4.89
C LYS A 35 16.11 -15.53 -4.97
N SER A 36 15.46 -16.62 -5.34
CA SER A 36 14.00 -16.67 -5.54
C SER A 36 13.22 -16.31 -4.28
N LYS A 37 13.66 -16.78 -3.10
CA LYS A 37 13.03 -16.44 -1.83
C LYS A 37 13.15 -14.95 -1.51
N PHE A 38 14.32 -14.36 -1.70
CA PHE A 38 14.53 -12.93 -1.52
C PHE A 38 13.64 -12.10 -2.47
N LEU A 39 13.53 -12.51 -3.74
CA LEU A 39 12.67 -11.83 -4.72
C LEU A 39 11.19 -11.94 -4.34
N GLN A 40 10.73 -13.08 -3.81
CA GLN A 40 9.38 -13.23 -3.29
C GLN A 40 9.13 -12.30 -2.09
N GLU A 41 10.08 -12.21 -1.17
CA GLU A 41 10.00 -11.31 -0.02
C GLU A 41 9.97 -9.84 -0.44
N LEU A 42 10.78 -9.44 -1.43
CA LEU A 42 10.71 -8.10 -2.02
C LEU A 42 9.37 -7.85 -2.71
N GLY A 43 8.84 -8.84 -3.42
CA GLY A 43 7.50 -8.78 -4.01
C GLY A 43 6.43 -8.52 -2.96
N TYR A 44 6.48 -9.27 -1.87
CA TYR A 44 5.57 -9.08 -0.75
C TYR A 44 5.69 -7.66 -0.17
N ILE A 45 6.91 -7.16 0.10
CA ILE A 45 7.13 -5.80 0.62
C ILE A 45 6.52 -4.76 -0.33
N TYR A 46 6.78 -4.88 -1.62
CA TYR A 46 6.24 -3.96 -2.63
C TYR A 46 4.71 -3.97 -2.62
N PHE A 47 4.11 -5.14 -2.76
CA PHE A 47 2.66 -5.27 -2.85
C PHE A 47 1.94 -4.85 -1.56
N PHE A 48 2.57 -5.05 -0.41
CA PHE A 48 1.98 -4.72 0.88
C PHE A 48 2.09 -3.23 1.22
N VAL A 49 3.20 -2.58 0.84
CA VAL A 49 3.55 -1.23 1.33
C VAL A 49 3.43 -0.16 0.24
N ASP A 50 3.84 -0.46 -1.01
CA ASP A 50 3.93 0.57 -2.04
C ASP A 50 2.54 1.08 -2.46
N PRO A 51 2.28 2.40 -2.44
CA PRO A 51 0.99 2.96 -2.80
C PRO A 51 0.58 2.74 -4.26
N ARG A 52 1.53 2.33 -5.12
CA ARG A 52 1.28 2.00 -6.54
C ARG A 52 0.87 0.55 -6.75
N SER A 53 0.87 -0.25 -5.70
CA SER A 53 0.44 -1.65 -5.78
C SER A 53 -1.07 -1.75 -5.95
N ASP A 54 -1.51 -2.63 -6.87
CA ASP A 54 -2.92 -2.93 -7.07
C ASP A 54 -3.59 -3.51 -5.83
N PHE A 55 -2.81 -4.09 -4.91
CA PHE A 55 -3.30 -4.64 -3.64
C PHE A 55 -3.67 -3.57 -2.60
N GLN A 56 -3.38 -2.29 -2.86
CA GLN A 56 -3.80 -1.19 -1.98
C GLN A 56 -5.31 -0.93 -1.98
N ILE A 57 -6.07 -1.54 -2.89
CA ILE A 57 -7.53 -1.54 -2.87
C ILE A 57 -8.09 -2.28 -1.65
N TYR A 58 -7.36 -3.26 -1.12
CA TYR A 58 -7.75 -3.98 0.09
C TYR A 58 -7.37 -3.14 1.32
N THR A 59 -8.36 -2.55 1.98
CA THR A 59 -8.15 -1.68 3.14
C THR A 59 -7.88 -2.45 4.43
N ASP A 60 -8.34 -3.70 4.50
CA ASP A 60 -8.05 -4.61 5.60
C ASP A 60 -6.69 -5.28 5.37
N GLU A 61 -5.82 -5.23 6.39
CA GLU A 61 -4.45 -5.75 6.27
C GLU A 61 -4.40 -7.28 6.18
N GLU A 62 -5.31 -7.99 6.84
CA GLU A 62 -5.35 -9.46 6.81
C GLU A 62 -5.85 -9.93 5.44
N GLU A 63 -6.88 -9.28 4.90
CA GLU A 63 -7.37 -9.55 3.55
C GLU A 63 -6.29 -9.23 2.51
N ARG A 64 -5.62 -8.10 2.64
CA ARG A 64 -4.50 -7.70 1.77
C ARG A 64 -3.38 -8.73 1.81
N HIS A 65 -2.97 -9.15 3.01
CA HIS A 65 -1.96 -10.19 3.18
C HIS A 65 -2.32 -11.46 2.42
N LYS A 66 -3.54 -11.97 2.63
CA LYS A 66 -4.03 -13.18 1.95
C LYS A 66 -4.01 -13.04 0.43
N LYS A 67 -4.49 -11.92 -0.10
CA LYS A 67 -4.53 -11.67 -1.55
C LYS A 67 -3.14 -11.54 -2.18
N ILE A 68 -2.19 -10.96 -1.45
CA ILE A 68 -0.79 -10.91 -1.90
C ILE A 68 -0.20 -12.32 -1.97
N LEU A 69 -0.41 -13.16 -0.94
CA LEU A 69 0.10 -14.54 -0.96
C LEU A 69 -0.46 -15.34 -2.15
N GLU A 70 -1.76 -15.21 -2.41
CA GLU A 70 -2.40 -15.80 -3.60
C GLU A 70 -1.72 -15.29 -4.90
N GLY A 71 -1.48 -13.97 -5.01
CA GLY A 71 -0.90 -13.33 -6.19
C GLY A 71 0.56 -13.69 -6.46
N ILE A 72 1.38 -13.88 -5.43
CA ILE A 72 2.78 -14.27 -5.57
C ILE A 72 2.99 -15.80 -5.57
N GLY A 73 1.92 -16.58 -5.46
CA GLY A 73 1.97 -18.05 -5.51
C GLY A 73 2.66 -18.69 -4.30
N VAL A 74 2.54 -18.07 -3.12
CA VAL A 74 3.11 -18.57 -1.86
C VAL A 74 2.01 -19.21 -1.02
N SER A 75 2.38 -20.25 -0.24
CA SER A 75 1.42 -20.94 0.64
C SER A 75 0.75 -19.98 1.62
N GLU A 76 -0.55 -20.19 1.88
CA GLU A 76 -1.29 -19.45 2.91
C GLU A 76 -0.70 -19.60 4.33
N THR A 77 0.10 -20.64 4.56
CA THR A 77 0.80 -20.85 5.83
C THR A 77 2.07 -20.02 5.98
N TRP A 78 2.47 -19.32 4.92
CA TRP A 78 3.64 -18.46 4.95
C TRP A 78 3.42 -17.27 5.89
N LYS A 79 4.40 -16.98 6.73
CA LYS A 79 4.32 -15.93 7.74
C LYS A 79 5.43 -14.90 7.56
N VAL A 80 5.06 -13.67 7.83
CA VAL A 80 6.01 -12.57 7.94
C VAL A 80 6.85 -12.79 9.20
N ASP A 81 8.12 -13.14 9.01
CA ASP A 81 9.07 -13.27 10.11
C ASP A 81 9.59 -11.90 10.58
N LYS A 82 10.39 -11.91 11.64
CA LYS A 82 10.93 -10.68 12.23
C LYS A 82 11.76 -9.86 11.25
N ASP A 83 12.62 -10.52 10.48
CA ASP A 83 13.53 -9.84 9.56
C ASP A 83 12.77 -9.18 8.41
N LEU A 84 11.76 -9.88 7.89
CA LEU A 84 10.89 -9.35 6.86
C LEU A 84 10.04 -8.18 7.40
N ARG A 85 9.56 -8.26 8.64
CA ARG A 85 8.82 -7.15 9.26
C ARG A 85 9.70 -5.91 9.42
N GLU A 86 10.94 -6.07 9.87
CA GLU A 86 11.90 -4.96 9.94
C GLU A 86 12.12 -4.31 8.55
N ALA A 87 12.13 -5.10 7.49
CA ALA A 87 12.26 -4.58 6.13
C ALA A 87 10.99 -3.88 5.63
N ILE A 88 9.80 -4.39 5.96
CA ILE A 88 8.50 -3.75 5.70
C ILE A 88 8.46 -2.38 6.38
N ASP A 89 8.75 -2.32 7.69
CA ASP A 89 8.74 -1.09 8.48
C ASP A 89 9.77 -0.07 7.95
N TYR A 90 10.92 -0.57 7.50
CA TYR A 90 11.91 0.30 6.88
C TYR A 90 11.43 0.87 5.54
N TYR A 91 10.85 0.01 4.67
CA TYR A 91 10.35 0.45 3.36
C TYR A 91 9.17 1.42 3.50
N ALA A 92 8.32 1.23 4.51
CA ALA A 92 7.20 2.13 4.79
C ALA A 92 7.62 3.59 5.05
N LYS A 93 8.85 3.82 5.54
CA LYS A 93 9.40 5.19 5.73
C LYS A 93 9.61 5.96 4.43
N PHE A 94 9.62 5.29 3.30
CA PHE A 94 9.73 5.92 1.98
C PHE A 94 8.38 6.25 1.34
N LYS A 95 7.26 5.95 2.04
CA LYS A 95 5.94 6.38 1.57
C LYS A 95 5.88 7.90 1.48
N PRO A 96 5.34 8.46 0.39
CA PRO A 96 5.08 9.89 0.31
C PRO A 96 4.02 10.31 1.36
N ILE A 97 4.04 11.57 1.75
CA ILE A 97 3.10 12.11 2.74
C ILE A 97 1.65 11.93 2.27
N SER A 98 1.39 12.11 0.97
CA SER A 98 0.08 11.88 0.37
C SER A 98 -0.42 10.44 0.60
N ALA A 99 0.47 9.44 0.52
CA ALA A 99 0.12 8.05 0.79
C ALA A 99 -0.16 7.78 2.26
N LEU A 100 0.61 8.41 3.17
CA LEU A 100 0.33 8.32 4.61
C LEU A 100 -1.02 8.93 4.94
N LEU A 101 -1.33 10.09 4.38
CA LEU A 101 -2.64 10.73 4.57
C LEU A 101 -3.80 9.87 4.04
N LEU A 102 -3.59 9.19 2.91
CA LEU A 102 -4.58 8.24 2.37
C LEU A 102 -4.82 7.07 3.33
N ASP A 103 -3.74 6.48 3.86
CA ASP A 103 -3.83 5.36 4.80
C ASP A 103 -4.58 5.80 6.08
N ASP A 104 -4.28 6.98 6.62
CA ASP A 104 -4.94 7.55 7.81
C ASP A 104 -6.44 7.81 7.54
N THR A 105 -6.77 8.36 6.37
CA THR A 105 -8.16 8.63 5.98
C THR A 105 -8.95 7.33 5.84
N ARG A 106 -8.37 6.29 5.22
CA ARG A 106 -8.97 4.96 5.10
C ARG A 106 -9.19 4.32 6.47
N ALA A 107 -8.20 4.39 7.36
CA ALA A 107 -8.32 3.88 8.73
C ALA A 107 -9.46 4.58 9.50
N MET A 108 -9.58 5.90 9.36
CA MET A 108 -10.67 6.67 9.97
C MET A 108 -12.05 6.25 9.44
N ILE A 109 -12.20 6.11 8.11
CA ILE A 109 -13.44 5.65 7.48
C ILE A 109 -13.81 4.24 7.99
N ASN A 110 -12.85 3.33 8.06
CA ASN A 110 -13.09 1.97 8.57
C ASN A 110 -13.49 1.98 10.05
N GLY A 111 -12.88 2.83 10.87
CA GLY A 111 -13.28 3.03 12.27
C GLY A 111 -14.73 3.49 12.40
N TYR A 112 -15.14 4.48 11.59
CA TYR A 112 -16.53 4.94 11.57
C TYR A 112 -17.50 3.87 11.08
N ARG A 113 -17.14 3.11 10.03
CA ARG A 113 -17.96 1.99 9.52
C ARG A 113 -18.16 0.92 10.60
N SER A 114 -17.11 0.55 11.32
CA SER A 114 -17.17 -0.44 12.41
C SER A 114 -18.07 0.06 13.54
N LYS A 115 -17.93 1.33 13.96
CA LYS A 115 -18.77 1.95 14.98
C LYS A 115 -20.24 2.01 14.54
N LEU A 116 -20.53 2.39 13.30
CA LEU A 116 -21.90 2.41 12.77
C LEU A 116 -22.51 1.01 12.76
N ARG A 117 -21.75 -0.02 12.33
CA ARG A 117 -22.25 -1.41 12.33
C ARG A 117 -22.58 -1.90 13.74
N ALA A 118 -21.71 -1.59 14.71
CA ALA A 118 -21.97 -1.94 16.12
C ALA A 118 -23.24 -1.27 16.64
N LEU A 119 -23.43 0.03 16.37
CA LEU A 119 -24.60 0.78 16.81
C LEU A 119 -25.88 0.38 16.07
N THR A 120 -25.81 0.06 14.77
CA THR A 120 -26.98 -0.42 14.02
C THR A 120 -27.45 -1.81 14.45
N ALA A 121 -26.55 -2.67 14.97
CA ALA A 121 -26.93 -3.98 15.52
C ALA A 121 -27.79 -3.87 16.79
N THR A 122 -27.68 -2.75 17.54
CA THR A 122 -28.43 -2.47 18.78
C THR A 122 -29.40 -1.31 18.62
N MET A 123 -29.85 -1.04 17.39
CA MET A 123 -30.60 0.20 17.05
C MET A 123 -31.92 0.39 17.84
N ALA A 124 -32.54 -0.72 18.30
CA ALA A 124 -33.75 -0.69 19.11
C ALA A 124 -33.50 -0.17 20.54
N ASP A 125 -32.29 -0.29 21.06
CA ASP A 125 -31.91 0.00 22.43
C ASP A 125 -31.02 1.25 22.57
N LEU A 126 -30.80 2.00 21.46
CA LEU A 126 -29.94 3.18 21.47
C LEU A 126 -30.52 4.28 22.38
N ASP A 127 -29.70 4.84 23.23
CA ASP A 127 -30.03 6.02 23.99
C ASP A 127 -29.98 7.31 23.13
N VAL A 128 -30.44 8.44 23.69
CA VAL A 128 -30.47 9.74 22.99
C VAL A 128 -29.07 10.22 22.62
N LYS A 129 -28.04 9.88 23.40
CA LYS A 129 -26.64 10.26 23.15
C LYS A 129 -26.09 9.47 21.98
N GLU A 130 -26.26 8.16 21.99
CA GLU A 130 -25.83 7.26 20.92
C GLU A 130 -26.49 7.60 19.59
N THR A 131 -27.78 7.94 19.60
CA THR A 131 -28.51 8.42 18.40
C THR A 131 -27.90 9.71 17.84
N LYS A 132 -27.48 10.66 18.69
CA LYS A 132 -26.77 11.88 18.26
C LYS A 132 -25.40 11.56 17.68
N ASP A 133 -24.67 10.61 18.29
CA ASP A 133 -23.35 10.16 17.80
C ASP A 133 -23.46 9.53 16.40
N VAL A 134 -24.46 8.66 16.17
CA VAL A 134 -24.76 8.11 14.84
C VAL A 134 -25.03 9.23 13.82
N GLY A 135 -25.89 10.18 14.17
CA GLY A 135 -26.19 11.32 13.31
C GLY A 135 -24.97 12.18 12.99
N SER A 136 -24.07 12.36 13.95
CA SER A 136 -22.81 13.09 13.76
C SER A 136 -21.87 12.35 12.80
N ILE A 137 -21.70 11.04 12.96
CA ILE A 137 -20.88 10.22 12.08
C ILE A 137 -21.40 10.25 10.64
N ILE A 138 -22.73 10.07 10.46
CA ILE A 138 -23.35 10.11 9.13
C ILE A 138 -23.10 11.45 8.42
N LYS A 139 -23.16 12.56 9.15
CA LYS A 139 -22.89 13.89 8.59
C LYS A 139 -21.43 14.10 8.18
N GLN A 140 -20.49 13.36 8.78
CA GLN A 140 -19.05 13.46 8.47
C GLN A 140 -18.64 12.60 7.26
N ILE A 141 -19.41 11.54 6.94
CA ILE A 141 -19.07 10.62 5.85
C ILE A 141 -18.82 11.34 4.50
N PRO A 142 -19.69 12.27 4.02
CA PRO A 142 -19.46 12.94 2.75
C PRO A 142 -18.12 13.71 2.70
N SER A 143 -17.74 14.37 3.81
CA SER A 143 -16.46 15.08 3.90
C SER A 143 -15.28 14.08 3.82
N LEU A 144 -15.35 12.98 4.55
CA LEU A 144 -14.32 11.96 4.54
C LEU A 144 -14.15 11.29 3.17
N VAL A 145 -15.24 11.05 2.46
CA VAL A 145 -15.20 10.52 1.09
C VAL A 145 -14.52 11.51 0.14
N LYS A 146 -14.79 12.81 0.31
CA LYS A 146 -14.13 13.86 -0.48
C LYS A 146 -12.64 13.93 -0.15
N ASP A 147 -12.28 13.90 1.14
CA ASP A 147 -10.88 13.92 1.58
C ASP A 147 -10.12 12.70 1.04
N LEU A 148 -10.76 11.52 0.97
CA LEU A 148 -10.23 10.31 0.37
C LEU A 148 -9.93 10.50 -1.12
N ASP A 149 -10.89 11.02 -1.89
CA ASP A 149 -10.74 11.29 -3.34
C ASP A 149 -9.61 12.31 -3.60
N GLU A 150 -9.53 13.36 -2.78
CA GLU A 150 -8.45 14.35 -2.87
C GLU A 150 -7.07 13.74 -2.55
N ALA A 151 -6.98 12.87 -1.54
CA ALA A 151 -5.75 12.16 -1.20
C ALA A 151 -5.32 11.20 -2.31
N GLU A 152 -6.24 10.46 -2.94
CA GLU A 152 -5.95 9.57 -4.08
C GLU A 152 -5.43 10.36 -5.30
N LYS A 153 -6.05 11.50 -5.60
CA LYS A 153 -5.57 12.41 -6.66
C LYS A 153 -4.20 13.00 -6.36
N ALA A 154 -3.93 13.34 -5.10
CA ALA A 154 -2.63 13.86 -4.66
C ALA A 154 -1.51 12.82 -4.84
N ILE A 155 -1.76 11.56 -4.47
CA ILE A 155 -0.81 10.46 -4.68
C ILE A 155 -0.52 10.28 -6.17
N THR A 156 -1.56 10.18 -7.00
CA THR A 156 -1.39 10.01 -8.44
C THR A 156 -0.54 11.13 -9.02
N LYS A 157 -0.82 12.38 -8.62
CA LYS A 157 -0.04 13.55 -9.07
C LYS A 157 1.40 13.51 -8.58
N GLU A 158 1.64 13.12 -7.34
CA GLU A 158 2.98 13.01 -6.75
C GLU A 158 3.81 11.91 -7.42
N ILE A 159 3.20 10.75 -7.70
CA ILE A 159 3.84 9.65 -8.43
C ILE A 159 4.27 10.11 -9.82
N VAL A 160 3.35 10.73 -10.57
CA VAL A 160 3.63 11.22 -11.93
C VAL A 160 4.70 12.33 -11.94
N SER A 161 4.68 13.26 -10.96
CA SER A 161 5.68 14.32 -10.86
C SER A 161 7.07 13.77 -10.54
N ASN A 162 7.16 12.79 -9.65
CA ASN A 162 8.42 12.15 -9.28
C ASN A 162 9.05 11.36 -10.45
N ASP A 163 8.23 10.75 -11.29
CA ASP A 163 8.72 10.05 -12.49
C ASP A 163 9.25 11.05 -13.54
N ARG A 164 8.63 12.21 -13.69
CA ARG A 164 9.10 13.28 -14.60
C ARG A 164 10.43 13.91 -14.16
N VAL A 165 10.60 14.19 -12.88
CA VAL A 165 11.83 14.80 -12.34
C VAL A 165 13.06 13.92 -12.55
N ARG A 166 12.88 12.60 -12.68
CA ARG A 166 13.97 11.64 -12.91
C ARG A 166 14.33 11.39 -14.37
N GLY A 167 13.75 12.15 -15.29
CA GLY A 167 14.08 12.03 -16.72
C GLY A 167 13.61 10.73 -17.38
N ASN A 168 12.78 9.96 -16.71
CA ASN A 168 12.16 8.77 -17.27
C ASN A 168 10.88 9.15 -18.06
N VAL A 169 11.02 10.11 -18.98
CA VAL A 169 10.08 10.24 -20.08
C VAL A 169 10.52 9.18 -21.08
N GLU A 170 9.93 7.99 -21.03
CA GLU A 170 9.87 7.14 -22.21
C GLU A 170 9.22 7.99 -23.30
N LYS A 171 10.03 8.48 -24.24
CA LYS A 171 9.49 9.01 -25.49
C LYS A 171 8.67 7.89 -26.09
N SER A 172 7.38 8.09 -26.21
CA SER A 172 6.51 7.19 -26.95
C SER A 172 7.16 7.01 -28.32
N MET A 173 7.41 5.77 -28.73
CA MET A 173 8.00 5.41 -30.02
C MET A 173 7.14 5.90 -31.21
N TYR A 174 6.00 6.51 -30.95
CA TYR A 174 5.04 7.02 -31.90
C TYR A 174 5.09 8.54 -32.11
N GLU A 175 5.87 9.29 -31.33
CA GLU A 175 5.99 10.76 -31.52
C GLU A 175 6.94 11.14 -32.68
N ASP A 176 7.77 10.23 -33.16
CA ASP A 176 8.69 10.47 -34.27
C ASP A 176 8.12 10.02 -35.65
N LEU A 177 6.85 9.66 -35.74
CA LEU A 177 6.21 9.17 -36.98
C LEU A 177 5.22 10.17 -37.61
N VAL A 178 5.23 11.44 -37.19
CA VAL A 178 4.45 12.50 -37.85
C VAL A 178 5.41 13.52 -38.46
N LEU A 179 5.89 13.20 -39.64
CA LEU A 179 6.36 14.16 -40.69
C LEU A 179 5.81 13.66 -42.00
#